data_d5e41eeeb2113af948846b2096131f10
#
_entry.id   d5e41eeeb2113af948846b2096131f10
#
_cell.length_a   1.000
_cell.length_b   1.000
_cell.length_c   1.000
_cell.angle_alpha   90.00
_cell.angle_beta   90.00
_cell.angle_gamma   90.00
#
_symmetry.space_group_name_H-M   'P 1'
#
loop_
_entity.id
_entity.type
_entity.pdbx_description
1 polymer ?
#
loop_
_entity_poly.entity_id
_entity_poly.type
_entity_poly.pdbx_seq_one_letter_code
_entity_poly.pdbx_strand_id
1 'polypeptide(L)'
;MWSMVVFVPILIGVILAVYGDRKIWAAVQKRKGPNVVGPFGLLQVPADGLKYIFKEIIIPEGADKVLFILAPILTFSLAIAAWSVIPVQAGAVLSNINVGILYILAISSLGVYGILIAGWSSNSKLSLIHI
;
A
#
# COMPACT_ATOMS: atom_id res chain seq x y z
N MET A 1 -1.78 -21.62 -3.33
CA MET A 1 -0.56 -21.86 -2.51
C MET A 1 0.61 -20.95 -2.92
N TRP A 2 0.91 -20.80 -4.20
CA TRP A 2 1.99 -19.93 -4.69
C TRP A 2 1.82 -18.43 -4.37
N SER A 3 0.60 -17.91 -4.38
CA SER A 3 0.32 -16.51 -4.01
C SER A 3 0.72 -16.16 -2.58
N MET A 4 0.55 -17.07 -1.62
CA MET A 4 0.99 -16.85 -0.24
C MET A 4 2.53 -16.79 -0.11
N VAL A 5 3.24 -17.60 -0.89
CA VAL A 5 4.72 -17.61 -0.91
C VAL A 5 5.28 -16.26 -1.39
N VAL A 6 4.56 -15.57 -2.26
CA VAL A 6 4.93 -14.23 -2.74
C VAL A 6 4.47 -13.15 -1.74
N PHE A 7 3.26 -13.25 -1.22
CA PHE A 7 2.65 -12.24 -0.36
C PHE A 7 3.38 -12.06 0.98
N VAL A 8 3.76 -13.16 1.63
CA VAL A 8 4.39 -13.10 2.96
C VAL A 8 5.75 -12.40 2.93
N PRO A 9 6.68 -12.71 2.02
CA PRO A 9 7.94 -11.96 1.92
C PRO A 9 7.75 -10.48 1.61
N ILE A 10 6.78 -10.12 0.76
CA ILE A 10 6.45 -8.73 0.46
C ILE A 10 5.99 -8.00 1.72
N LEU A 11 5.07 -8.59 2.48
CA LEU A 11 4.60 -8.00 3.74
C LEU A 11 5.74 -7.79 4.74
N ILE A 12 6.63 -8.79 4.88
CA ILE A 12 7.81 -8.67 5.74
C ILE A 12 8.73 -7.54 5.23
N GLY A 13 8.97 -7.46 3.93
CA GLY A 13 9.75 -6.41 3.31
C GLY A 13 9.17 -5.02 3.57
N VAL A 14 7.86 -4.86 3.45
CA VAL A 14 7.15 -3.60 3.77
C VAL A 14 7.28 -3.24 5.24
N ILE A 15 7.11 -4.21 6.14
CA ILE A 15 7.26 -4.01 7.59
C ILE A 15 8.67 -3.48 7.91
N LEU A 16 9.70 -4.11 7.36
CA LEU A 16 11.09 -3.72 7.57
C LEU A 16 11.40 -2.35 6.95
N ALA A 17 10.89 -2.07 5.76
CA ALA A 17 11.08 -0.78 5.09
C ALA A 17 10.44 0.36 5.89
N VAL A 18 9.18 0.22 6.31
CA VAL A 18 8.47 1.22 7.11
C VAL A 18 9.13 1.42 8.48
N TYR A 19 9.59 0.33 9.11
CA TYR A 19 10.33 0.42 10.36
C TYR A 19 11.65 1.19 10.19
N GLY A 20 12.42 0.85 9.15
CA GLY A 20 13.69 1.51 8.82
C GLY A 20 13.49 3.00 8.56
N ASP A 21 12.49 3.35 7.75
CA ASP A 21 12.13 4.73 7.44
C ASP A 21 11.83 5.54 8.72
N ARG A 22 10.99 5.03 9.61
CA ARG A 22 10.68 5.66 10.90
C ARG A 22 11.90 5.83 11.80
N LYS A 23 12.85 4.89 11.80
CA LYS A 23 14.10 4.98 12.58
C LYS A 23 15.05 6.01 12.00
N ILE A 24 15.22 6.05 10.68
CA ILE A 24 16.07 7.00 9.98
C ILE A 24 15.56 8.42 10.20
N TRP A 25 14.27 8.67 9.97
CA TRP A 25 13.68 10.00 10.21
C TRP A 25 13.76 10.43 11.67
N ALA A 26 13.59 9.52 12.62
CA ALA A 26 13.77 9.83 14.03
C ALA A 26 15.21 10.25 14.34
N ALA A 27 16.19 9.56 13.77
CA ALA A 27 17.61 9.91 13.94
C ALA A 27 17.93 11.28 13.35
N VAL A 28 17.43 11.57 12.14
CA VAL A 28 17.60 12.90 11.50
C VAL A 28 16.96 14.02 12.34
N GLN A 29 15.80 13.74 12.92
CA GLN A 29 15.06 14.68 13.77
C GLN A 29 15.55 14.71 15.23
N LYS A 30 16.66 14.02 15.55
CA LYS A 30 17.24 13.92 16.91
C LYS A 30 16.24 13.45 17.97
N ARG A 31 15.31 12.55 17.62
CA ARG A 31 14.33 11.94 18.52
C ARG A 31 14.43 10.41 18.51
N LYS A 32 13.87 9.75 19.52
CA LYS A 32 13.79 8.28 19.55
C LYS A 32 12.66 7.83 18.62
N GLY A 33 13.00 6.92 17.68
CA GLY A 33 12.00 6.20 16.87
C GLY A 33 11.26 5.16 17.71
N PRO A 34 10.39 4.33 17.05
CA PRO A 34 9.66 3.27 17.73
C PRO A 34 10.59 2.38 18.55
N ASN A 35 10.34 2.23 19.86
CA ASN A 35 11.20 1.47 20.77
C ASN A 35 10.44 0.70 21.85
N VAL A 36 9.12 0.86 21.98
CA VAL A 36 8.33 0.34 23.09
C VAL A 36 7.63 -0.97 22.72
N VAL A 37 7.07 -1.08 21.52
CA VAL A 37 6.27 -2.25 21.11
C VAL A 37 7.19 -3.34 20.56
N GLY A 38 7.41 -4.39 21.34
CA GLY A 38 8.32 -5.49 21.01
C GLY A 38 9.81 -5.13 21.10
N PRO A 39 10.71 -6.09 20.80
CA PRO A 39 12.14 -5.82 20.81
C PRO A 39 12.50 -4.68 19.87
N PHE A 40 13.13 -3.64 20.38
CA PHE A 40 13.53 -2.43 19.62
C PHE A 40 12.40 -1.71 18.88
N GLY A 41 11.12 -2.02 19.15
CA GLY A 41 9.96 -1.42 18.48
C GLY A 41 9.60 -2.07 17.13
N LEU A 42 10.10 -3.28 16.84
CA LEU A 42 9.83 -4.00 15.58
C LEU A 42 8.35 -4.32 15.38
N LEU A 43 7.61 -4.59 16.46
CA LEU A 43 6.19 -4.94 16.40
C LEU A 43 5.27 -3.70 16.23
N GLN A 44 5.82 -2.49 16.21
CA GLN A 44 5.01 -1.28 16.02
C GLN A 44 4.32 -1.26 14.65
N VAL A 45 5.01 -1.66 13.59
CA VAL A 45 4.45 -1.64 12.23
C VAL A 45 3.34 -2.67 12.05
N PRO A 46 3.48 -3.95 12.49
CA PRO A 46 2.37 -4.89 12.51
C PRO A 46 1.18 -4.41 13.36
N ALA A 47 1.43 -3.81 14.53
CA ALA A 47 0.38 -3.27 15.39
C ALA A 47 -0.39 -2.13 14.69
N ASP A 48 0.31 -1.24 13.99
CA ASP A 48 -0.31 -0.20 13.19
C ASP A 48 -1.16 -0.79 12.03
N GLY A 49 -0.66 -1.85 11.38
CA GLY A 49 -1.40 -2.57 10.35
C GLY A 49 -2.72 -3.16 10.87
N LEU A 50 -2.67 -3.84 12.02
CA LEU A 50 -3.87 -4.37 12.66
C LEU A 50 -4.86 -3.27 13.05
N LYS A 51 -4.37 -2.16 13.57
CA LYS A 51 -5.19 -0.99 13.88
C LYS A 51 -5.96 -0.49 12.66
N TYR A 52 -5.33 -0.44 11.48
CA TYR A 52 -6.01 -0.01 10.26
C TYR A 52 -7.08 -1.00 9.79
N ILE A 53 -6.88 -2.30 9.98
CA ILE A 53 -7.87 -3.33 9.61
C ILE A 53 -9.13 -3.22 10.48
N PHE A 54 -8.98 -2.94 11.78
CA PHE A 54 -10.10 -2.86 12.73
C PHE A 54 -10.69 -1.45 12.88
N LYS A 55 -10.17 -0.47 12.16
CA LYS A 55 -10.66 0.91 12.23
C LYS A 55 -11.99 1.04 11.48
N GLU A 56 -12.94 1.77 12.07
CA GLU A 56 -14.19 2.12 11.41
C GLU A 56 -13.96 2.99 10.17
N ILE A 57 -14.71 2.68 9.11
CA ILE A 57 -14.72 3.46 7.87
C ILE A 57 -15.68 4.64 8.06
N ILE A 58 -15.14 5.84 8.14
CA ILE A 58 -15.93 7.08 8.22
C ILE A 58 -16.09 7.62 6.80
N ILE A 59 -17.35 7.70 6.35
CA ILE A 59 -17.69 8.27 5.04
C ILE A 59 -18.13 9.72 5.26
N PRO A 60 -17.47 10.73 4.65
CA PRO A 60 -17.84 12.12 4.79
C PRO A 60 -19.26 12.39 4.29
N GLU A 61 -19.97 13.33 4.94
CA GLU A 61 -21.26 13.84 4.44
C GLU A 61 -21.04 14.51 3.08
N GLY A 62 -21.87 14.15 2.10
CA GLY A 62 -21.75 14.64 0.72
C GLY A 62 -20.76 13.89 -0.16
N ALA A 63 -20.10 12.83 0.32
CA ALA A 63 -19.28 11.95 -0.48
C ALA A 63 -20.13 10.95 -1.27
N ASP A 64 -19.69 10.60 -2.50
CA ASP A 64 -20.24 9.46 -3.22
C ASP A 64 -19.73 8.17 -2.59
N LYS A 65 -20.62 7.47 -1.87
CA LYS A 65 -20.29 6.28 -1.08
C LYS A 65 -19.70 5.15 -1.93
N VAL A 66 -20.22 4.97 -3.14
CA VAL A 66 -19.81 3.88 -4.03
C VAL A 66 -18.38 4.12 -4.52
N LEU A 67 -18.13 5.29 -5.06
CA LEU A 67 -16.81 5.66 -5.57
C LEU A 67 -15.76 5.76 -4.45
N PHE A 68 -16.18 6.24 -3.27
CA PHE A 68 -15.30 6.34 -2.11
C PHE A 68 -14.77 4.99 -1.61
N ILE A 69 -15.62 3.94 -1.62
CA ILE A 69 -15.22 2.58 -1.25
C ILE A 69 -14.48 1.90 -2.40
N LEU A 70 -14.86 2.18 -3.64
CA LEU A 70 -14.26 1.54 -4.81
C LEU A 70 -12.82 2.02 -5.06
N ALA A 71 -12.51 3.26 -4.76
CA ALA A 71 -11.18 3.84 -4.98
C ALA A 71 -10.03 3.08 -4.29
N PRO A 72 -10.06 2.82 -2.97
CA PRO A 72 -9.01 2.04 -2.31
C PRO A 72 -8.97 0.58 -2.77
N ILE A 73 -10.12 -0.03 -3.07
CA ILE A 73 -10.18 -1.39 -3.60
C ILE A 73 -9.47 -1.46 -4.96
N LEU A 74 -9.73 -0.51 -5.83
CA LEU A 74 -9.10 -0.42 -7.15
C LEU A 74 -7.59 -0.24 -7.02
N THR A 75 -7.13 0.71 -6.21
CA THR A 75 -5.70 0.96 -5.99
C THR A 75 -4.99 -0.28 -5.43
N PHE A 76 -5.59 -0.93 -4.44
CA PHE A 76 -5.03 -2.14 -3.84
C PHE A 76 -5.00 -3.32 -4.82
N SER A 77 -6.07 -3.52 -5.60
CA SER A 77 -6.13 -4.57 -6.62
C SER A 77 -5.08 -4.39 -7.71
N LEU A 78 -4.88 -3.16 -8.17
CA LEU A 78 -3.84 -2.84 -9.15
C LEU A 78 -2.44 -3.05 -8.60
N ALA A 79 -2.19 -2.68 -7.33
CA ALA A 79 -0.92 -2.94 -6.68
C ALA A 79 -0.60 -4.45 -6.61
N ILE A 80 -1.57 -5.29 -6.24
CA ILE A 80 -1.41 -6.74 -6.26
C ILE A 80 -1.18 -7.26 -7.69
N ALA A 81 -1.93 -6.75 -8.67
CA ALA A 81 -1.79 -7.14 -10.06
C ALA A 81 -0.38 -6.86 -10.60
N ALA A 82 0.23 -5.74 -10.22
CA ALA A 82 1.61 -5.42 -10.60
C ALA A 82 2.62 -6.47 -10.10
N TRP A 83 2.42 -7.02 -8.89
CA TRP A 83 3.30 -8.05 -8.33
C TRP A 83 3.19 -9.40 -9.04
N SER A 84 2.13 -9.65 -9.79
CA SER A 84 1.92 -10.93 -10.49
C SER A 84 2.98 -11.24 -11.54
N VAL A 85 3.63 -10.22 -12.08
CA VAL A 85 4.62 -10.34 -13.17
C VAL A 85 6.05 -10.30 -12.64
N ILE A 86 6.26 -9.89 -11.39
CA ILE A 86 7.59 -9.77 -10.81
C ILE A 86 8.11 -11.15 -10.40
N PRO A 87 9.28 -11.58 -10.91
CA PRO A 87 9.88 -12.87 -10.53
C PRO A 87 10.39 -12.79 -9.08
N VAL A 88 9.88 -13.66 -8.23
CA VAL A 88 10.35 -13.78 -6.84
C VAL A 88 11.56 -14.70 -6.73
N GLN A 89 11.66 -15.65 -7.65
CA GLN A 89 12.76 -16.60 -7.76
C GLN A 89 13.00 -16.95 -9.23
N ALA A 90 14.20 -17.40 -9.59
CA ALA A 90 14.51 -17.82 -10.94
C ALA A 90 13.50 -18.87 -11.46
N GLY A 91 12.69 -18.49 -12.45
CA GLY A 91 11.63 -19.33 -13.02
C GLY A 91 10.30 -19.36 -12.28
N ALA A 92 10.17 -18.70 -11.11
CA ALA A 92 8.92 -18.62 -10.36
C ALA A 92 8.26 -17.24 -10.55
N VAL A 93 7.40 -17.16 -11.55
CA VAL A 93 6.55 -15.99 -11.85
C VAL A 93 5.10 -16.43 -11.71
N LEU A 94 4.23 -15.63 -11.11
CA LEU A 94 2.80 -15.94 -11.03
C LEU A 94 2.13 -15.91 -12.40
N SER A 95 2.54 -14.96 -13.24
CA SER A 95 2.04 -14.80 -14.61
C SER A 95 3.20 -14.49 -15.54
N ASN A 96 3.49 -15.42 -16.45
CA ASN A 96 4.57 -15.25 -17.45
C ASN A 96 3.99 -14.55 -18.67
N ILE A 97 4.18 -13.24 -18.74
CA ILE A 97 3.72 -12.38 -19.83
C ILE A 97 4.95 -11.87 -20.60
N ASN A 98 5.01 -12.10 -21.93
CA ASN A 98 6.13 -11.67 -22.77
C ASN A 98 6.37 -10.15 -22.75
N VAL A 99 5.34 -9.36 -22.43
CA VAL A 99 5.36 -7.88 -22.34
C VAL A 99 5.27 -7.39 -20.90
N GLY A 100 5.89 -8.08 -19.94
CA GLY A 100 5.78 -7.80 -18.50
C GLY A 100 6.07 -6.36 -18.11
N ILE A 101 7.08 -5.73 -18.71
CA ILE A 101 7.42 -4.32 -18.44
C ILE A 101 6.29 -3.38 -18.86
N LEU A 102 5.72 -3.58 -20.05
CA LEU A 102 4.57 -2.80 -20.52
C LEU A 102 3.34 -2.99 -19.63
N TYR A 103 3.13 -4.21 -19.14
CA TYR A 103 2.08 -4.51 -18.19
C TYR A 103 2.26 -3.72 -16.88
N ILE A 104 3.45 -3.70 -16.29
CA ILE A 104 3.75 -2.95 -15.07
C ILE A 104 3.52 -1.45 -15.29
N LEU A 105 3.99 -0.90 -16.41
CA LEU A 105 3.77 0.50 -16.75
C LEU A 105 2.28 0.84 -16.91
N ALA A 106 1.50 -0.02 -17.57
CA ALA A 106 0.07 0.15 -17.72
C ALA A 106 -0.66 0.12 -16.37
N ILE A 107 -0.36 -0.86 -15.52
CA ILE A 107 -0.94 -0.98 -14.17
C ILE A 107 -0.56 0.22 -13.30
N SER A 108 0.70 0.67 -13.36
CA SER A 108 1.16 1.85 -12.63
C SER A 108 0.40 3.10 -13.05
N SER A 109 0.18 3.29 -14.35
CA SER A 109 -0.62 4.40 -14.87
C SER A 109 -2.08 4.34 -14.42
N LEU A 110 -2.68 3.14 -14.39
CA LEU A 110 -4.05 2.95 -13.90
C LEU A 110 -4.16 3.21 -12.38
N GLY A 111 -3.11 2.99 -11.62
CA GLY A 111 -3.08 3.24 -10.17
C GLY A 111 -3.38 4.70 -9.81
N VAL A 112 -3.01 5.65 -10.67
CA VAL A 112 -3.28 7.08 -10.49
C VAL A 112 -4.79 7.36 -10.45
N TYR A 113 -5.59 6.64 -11.23
CA TYR A 113 -7.04 6.82 -11.24
C TYR A 113 -7.69 6.48 -9.90
N GLY A 114 -7.15 5.52 -9.15
CA GLY A 114 -7.63 5.22 -7.81
C GLY A 114 -7.49 6.42 -6.86
N ILE A 115 -6.38 7.16 -6.95
CA ILE A 115 -6.13 8.35 -6.14
C ILE A 115 -7.06 9.49 -6.58
N LEU A 116 -7.20 9.71 -7.90
CA LEU A 116 -8.10 10.73 -8.45
C LEU A 116 -9.55 10.47 -8.02
N ILE A 117 -10.04 9.24 -8.13
CA ILE A 117 -11.39 8.85 -7.73
C ILE A 117 -11.59 9.06 -6.23
N ALA A 118 -10.60 8.73 -5.40
CA ALA A 118 -10.67 8.95 -3.95
C ALA A 118 -10.83 10.44 -3.60
N GLY A 119 -10.03 11.30 -4.24
CA GLY A 119 -10.14 12.75 -4.04
C GLY A 119 -11.46 13.32 -4.53
N TRP A 120 -11.92 12.88 -5.69
CA TRP A 120 -13.18 13.34 -6.27
C TRP A 120 -14.40 12.85 -5.48
N SER A 121 -14.43 11.58 -5.12
CA SER A 121 -15.55 10.99 -4.38
C SER A 121 -15.72 11.54 -2.96
N SER A 122 -14.64 12.02 -2.35
CA SER A 122 -14.68 12.65 -1.01
C SER A 122 -15.30 14.05 -1.00
N ASN A 123 -15.62 14.64 -2.18
CA ASN A 123 -16.11 16.00 -2.35
C ASN A 123 -15.20 17.07 -1.69
N SER A 124 -13.90 16.80 -1.64
CA SER A 124 -12.90 17.69 -1.06
C SER A 124 -12.17 18.46 -2.17
N LYS A 125 -12.47 19.76 -2.28
CA LYS A 125 -11.80 20.64 -3.25
C LYS A 125 -10.28 20.74 -3.00
N LEU A 126 -9.87 20.72 -1.73
CA LEU A 126 -8.46 20.77 -1.34
C LEU A 126 -7.71 19.49 -1.72
N SER A 127 -8.34 18.34 -1.63
CA SER A 127 -7.74 17.07 -2.08
C SER A 127 -7.44 17.07 -3.56
N LEU A 128 -8.30 17.66 -4.39
CA LEU A 128 -8.11 17.73 -5.84
C LEU A 128 -7.04 18.75 -6.27
N ILE A 129 -6.74 19.76 -5.46
CA ILE A 129 -5.69 20.75 -5.75
C ILE A 129 -4.30 20.16 -5.58
N HIS A 130 -4.14 19.15 -4.72
CA HIS A 130 -2.85 18.54 -4.39
C HIS A 130 -2.56 17.22 -5.14
N ILE A 131 -3.45 16.79 -6.03
CA ILE A 131 -3.23 15.65 -6.93
C ILE A 131 -2.65 16.16 -8.26
#